data_e77daebf85f00f89a0371964d0f841f0
#
_entry.id   e77daebf85f00f89a0371964d0f841f0
#
_cell.length_a   1.000
_cell.length_b   1.000
_cell.length_c   1.000
_cell.angle_alpha   90.00
_cell.angle_beta   90.00
_cell.angle_gamma   90.00
#
_symmetry.space_group_name_H-M   'P 1'
#
loop_
_entity.id
_entity.type
_entity.pdbx_description
1 polymer ?
#
loop_
_entity_poly.entity_id
_entity_poly.type
_entity_poly.pdbx_seq_one_letter_code
_entity_poly.pdbx_strand_id
1 'polypeptide(L)'
;SVRRNNEPSEALTSDKNGRIETIALNPGDEINFKCEKDGFISARSSFSMEGREIPQALLKKAVTDTTFQVKIVMDQPEIGKEISQFYQLNSIYYDLDKADIRPDAAVELDKIVNFLQDNPQVNLELGAHTDSRATAIYNQKLSQRRAESAVKYILQRGISKDRIKPKGYGESQLINECADGVNCSEEMHQQNRRTEFVIT
;
A
#
# COMPACT_ATOMS: atom_id res chain seq x y z
N SER A 1 -2.78 16.94 -6.43
CA SER A 1 -3.07 17.96 -5.41
C SER A 1 -1.96 18.02 -4.37
N VAL A 2 -1.80 19.16 -3.74
CA VAL A 2 -0.82 19.44 -2.70
C VAL A 2 -1.56 19.91 -1.45
N ARG A 3 -1.16 19.44 -0.28
CA ARG A 3 -1.72 19.84 1.01
C ARG A 3 -0.57 20.22 1.95
N ARG A 4 -0.61 21.43 2.50
CA ARG A 4 0.32 21.90 3.53
C ARG A 4 -0.29 21.70 4.90
N ASN A 5 0.43 21.01 5.80
CA ASN A 5 -0.04 20.74 7.16
C ASN A 5 -1.49 20.22 7.18
N ASN A 6 -2.39 20.88 7.91
CA ASN A 6 -3.81 20.55 7.99
C ASN A 6 -4.70 21.46 7.12
N GLU A 7 -4.12 22.25 6.21
CA GLU A 7 -4.87 23.12 5.31
C GLU A 7 -5.62 22.33 4.22
N PRO A 8 -6.62 22.92 3.57
CA PRO A 8 -7.27 22.31 2.40
C PRO A 8 -6.28 22.03 1.28
N SER A 9 -6.53 20.97 0.52
CA SER A 9 -5.67 20.61 -0.62
C SER A 9 -5.82 21.62 -1.75
N GLU A 10 -4.70 22.03 -2.35
CA GLU A 10 -4.65 22.82 -3.57
C GLU A 10 -4.39 21.91 -4.77
N ALA A 11 -5.11 22.11 -5.87
CA ALA A 11 -4.86 21.42 -7.13
C ALA A 11 -3.80 22.16 -7.94
N LEU A 12 -2.67 21.50 -8.20
CA LEU A 12 -1.61 22.01 -9.09
C LEU A 12 -1.51 21.11 -10.31
N THR A 13 -1.27 21.72 -11.47
CA THR A 13 -1.03 21.01 -12.73
C THR A 13 0.46 21.09 -13.06
N SER A 14 1.05 19.96 -13.40
CA SER A 14 2.43 19.92 -13.86
C SER A 14 2.56 20.38 -15.32
N ASP A 15 3.74 20.90 -15.67
CA ASP A 15 4.12 21.20 -17.04
C ASP A 15 4.34 19.90 -17.88
N LYS A 16 4.71 20.06 -19.15
CA LYS A 16 5.01 18.94 -20.06
C LYS A 16 6.18 18.03 -19.61
N ASN A 17 7.01 18.50 -18.68
CA ASN A 17 8.13 17.75 -18.11
C ASN A 17 7.79 17.14 -16.76
N GLY A 18 6.54 17.25 -16.31
CA GLY A 18 6.08 16.75 -15.02
C GLY A 18 6.49 17.63 -13.82
N ARG A 19 6.88 18.87 -14.05
CA ARG A 19 7.29 19.81 -12.99
C ARG A 19 6.13 20.69 -12.59
N ILE A 20 5.96 20.90 -11.29
CA ILE A 20 5.06 21.92 -10.72
C ILE A 20 5.86 23.18 -10.36
N GLU A 21 5.16 24.27 -10.15
CA GLU A 21 5.74 25.52 -9.64
C GLU A 21 6.38 25.28 -8.26
N THR A 22 7.41 26.09 -7.97
CA THR A 22 8.10 26.04 -6.69
C THR A 22 7.15 26.46 -5.56
N ILE A 23 7.06 25.64 -4.54
CA ILE A 23 6.26 25.90 -3.34
C ILE A 23 7.20 26.50 -2.29
N ALA A 24 6.88 27.72 -1.82
CA ALA A 24 7.61 28.31 -0.70
C ALA A 24 7.33 27.55 0.60
N LEU A 25 8.38 27.25 1.37
CA LEU A 25 8.30 26.48 2.61
C LEU A 25 8.70 27.33 3.80
N ASN A 26 8.03 27.12 4.94
CA ASN A 26 8.39 27.68 6.22
C ASN A 26 8.99 26.59 7.11
N PRO A 27 9.77 26.95 8.16
CA PRO A 27 10.20 26.00 9.19
C PRO A 27 9.01 25.25 9.78
N GLY A 28 9.13 23.92 9.88
CA GLY A 28 8.07 23.06 10.42
C GLY A 28 6.95 22.68 9.44
N ASP A 29 7.00 23.15 8.19
CA ASP A 29 6.03 22.74 7.18
C ASP A 29 6.12 21.24 6.86
N GLU A 30 4.96 20.61 6.74
CA GLU A 30 4.76 19.29 6.17
C GLU A 30 3.91 19.42 4.91
N ILE A 31 4.42 18.94 3.78
CA ILE A 31 3.73 18.97 2.49
C ILE A 31 3.38 17.55 2.08
N ASN A 32 2.10 17.30 1.84
CA ASN A 32 1.59 16.04 1.35
C ASN A 32 1.17 16.20 -0.13
N PHE A 33 1.70 15.33 -0.97
CA PHE A 33 1.42 15.29 -2.40
C PHE A 33 0.53 14.10 -2.73
N LYS A 34 -0.48 14.32 -3.56
CA LYS A 34 -1.20 13.29 -4.30
C LYS A 34 -1.09 13.59 -5.78
N CYS A 35 -0.46 12.69 -6.53
CA CYS A 35 -0.28 12.80 -7.98
C CYS A 35 -1.27 11.87 -8.67
N GLU A 36 -1.97 12.41 -9.66
CA GLU A 36 -2.98 11.70 -10.45
C GLU A 36 -2.74 12.00 -11.92
N LYS A 37 -2.83 10.96 -12.76
CA LYS A 37 -2.73 11.06 -14.22
C LYS A 37 -3.51 9.91 -14.84
N ASP A 38 -4.28 10.19 -15.87
CA ASP A 38 -5.05 9.18 -16.59
C ASP A 38 -4.16 8.03 -17.08
N GLY A 39 -4.58 6.80 -16.81
CA GLY A 39 -3.84 5.59 -17.16
C GLY A 39 -2.67 5.23 -16.24
N PHE A 40 -2.47 5.97 -15.15
CA PHE A 40 -1.44 5.70 -14.15
C PHE A 40 -2.06 5.42 -12.78
N ILE A 41 -1.31 4.68 -11.96
CA ILE A 41 -1.63 4.51 -10.54
C ILE A 41 -1.31 5.81 -9.82
N SER A 42 -2.25 6.31 -9.03
CA SER A 42 -2.07 7.50 -8.21
C SER A 42 -0.95 7.30 -7.18
N ALA A 43 -0.05 8.24 -7.07
CA ALA A 43 1.05 8.19 -6.14
C ALA A 43 0.88 9.24 -5.03
N ARG A 44 1.25 8.87 -3.79
CA ARG A 44 1.30 9.76 -2.64
C ARG A 44 2.74 9.89 -2.15
N SER A 45 3.11 11.07 -1.71
CA SER A 45 4.41 11.35 -1.10
C SER A 45 4.25 12.45 -0.07
N SER A 46 5.15 12.51 0.90
CA SER A 46 5.23 13.62 1.85
C SER A 46 6.64 14.19 1.89
N PHE A 47 6.72 15.45 2.24
CA PHE A 47 7.98 16.16 2.50
C PHE A 47 7.82 16.97 3.78
N SER A 48 8.75 16.81 4.73
CA SER A 48 8.79 17.56 5.99
C SER A 48 10.01 18.46 6.04
N MET A 49 9.82 19.67 6.54
CA MET A 49 10.91 20.60 6.87
C MET A 49 11.57 20.30 8.22
N GLU A 50 11.01 19.39 9.02
CA GLU A 50 11.59 19.01 10.31
C GLU A 50 13.04 18.52 10.16
N GLY A 51 13.96 19.10 10.92
CA GLY A 51 15.39 18.76 10.87
C GLY A 51 16.13 19.21 9.60
N ARG A 52 15.48 19.98 8.72
CA ARG A 52 16.06 20.50 7.46
C ARG A 52 16.21 22.03 7.46
N GLU A 53 16.17 22.63 8.62
CA GLU A 53 16.35 24.07 8.79
C GLU A 53 17.79 24.47 8.45
N ILE A 54 17.93 25.59 7.74
CA ILE A 54 19.25 26.13 7.44
C ILE A 54 19.83 26.73 8.73
N PRO A 55 20.99 26.26 9.22
CA PRO A 55 21.60 26.81 10.41
C PRO A 55 21.81 28.33 10.29
N GLN A 56 21.43 29.10 11.34
CA GLN A 56 21.54 30.56 11.36
C GLN A 56 22.95 31.07 10.99
N ALA A 57 23.99 30.31 11.28
CA ALA A 57 25.36 30.64 10.90
C ALA A 57 25.58 30.66 9.37
N LEU A 58 24.82 29.89 8.61
CA LEU A 58 24.87 29.86 7.14
C LEU A 58 24.03 30.99 6.51
N LEU A 59 22.97 31.43 7.18
CA LEU A 59 22.13 32.55 6.71
C LEU A 59 22.89 33.89 6.65
N LYS A 60 23.98 34.03 7.42
CA LYS A 60 24.81 35.23 7.40
C LYS A 60 25.70 35.37 6.16
N LYS A 61 25.75 34.35 5.29
CA LYS A 61 26.60 34.31 4.07
C LYS A 61 25.79 34.38 2.76
N ALA A 62 24.74 35.19 2.71
CA ALA A 62 24.03 35.50 1.47
C ALA A 62 23.57 34.26 0.63
N VAL A 63 23.29 33.13 1.27
CA VAL A 63 22.53 32.06 0.59
C VAL A 63 21.06 32.43 0.72
N THR A 64 20.52 32.93 -0.38
CA THR A 64 19.16 33.49 -0.36
C THR A 64 18.09 32.43 -0.60
N ASP A 65 18.42 31.35 -1.32
CA ASP A 65 17.43 30.30 -1.66
C ASP A 65 18.04 28.90 -1.62
N THR A 66 17.31 27.95 -1.00
CA THR A 66 17.59 26.51 -1.07
C THR A 66 16.37 25.80 -1.66
N THR A 67 16.60 25.01 -2.69
CA THR A 67 15.55 24.25 -3.35
C THR A 67 15.67 22.77 -3.00
N PHE A 68 14.62 22.18 -2.46
CA PHE A 68 14.48 20.74 -2.28
C PHE A 68 13.71 20.16 -3.47
N GLN A 69 14.17 19.03 -3.99
CA GLN A 69 13.50 18.34 -5.08
C GLN A 69 12.81 17.08 -4.54
N VAL A 70 11.49 17.01 -4.72
CA VAL A 70 10.69 15.81 -4.45
C VAL A 70 10.38 15.15 -5.78
N LYS A 71 10.86 13.91 -5.97
CA LYS A 71 10.58 13.12 -7.17
C LYS A 71 9.50 12.09 -6.84
N ILE A 72 8.38 12.17 -7.56
CA ILE A 72 7.29 11.21 -7.43
C ILE A 72 7.20 10.43 -8.75
N VAL A 73 7.30 9.11 -8.65
CA VAL A 73 7.17 8.21 -9.81
C VAL A 73 5.76 7.63 -9.78
N MET A 74 5.14 7.56 -10.95
CA MET A 74 3.82 6.95 -11.13
C MET A 74 3.94 5.78 -12.10
N ASP A 75 3.41 4.63 -11.70
CA ASP A 75 3.42 3.40 -12.50
C ASP A 75 2.09 3.22 -13.24
N GLN A 76 2.12 2.52 -14.37
CA GLN A 76 0.90 2.07 -15.03
C GLN A 76 0.40 0.78 -14.37
N PRO A 77 -0.94 0.61 -14.23
CA PRO A 77 -1.49 -0.64 -13.73
C PRO A 77 -1.23 -1.76 -14.75
N GLU A 78 -0.60 -2.84 -14.30
CA GLU A 78 -0.36 -4.03 -15.11
C GLU A 78 -1.08 -5.22 -14.49
N ILE A 79 -1.90 -5.92 -15.28
CA ILE A 79 -2.62 -7.12 -14.85
C ILE A 79 -1.60 -8.18 -14.40
N GLY A 80 -1.87 -8.83 -13.26
CA GLY A 80 -1.02 -9.85 -12.65
C GLY A 80 0.07 -9.30 -11.73
N LYS A 81 0.26 -7.97 -11.65
CA LYS A 81 1.19 -7.39 -10.68
C LYS A 81 0.56 -7.24 -9.29
N GLU A 82 1.35 -7.55 -8.28
CA GLU A 82 1.00 -7.30 -6.88
C GLU A 82 1.25 -5.84 -6.52
N ILE A 83 0.29 -5.22 -5.82
CA ILE A 83 0.37 -3.79 -5.50
C ILE A 83 1.43 -3.44 -4.45
N SER A 84 1.95 -4.41 -3.70
CA SER A 84 3.06 -4.21 -2.75
C SER A 84 4.36 -3.75 -3.43
N GLN A 85 4.49 -3.95 -4.76
CA GLN A 85 5.64 -3.48 -5.54
C GLN A 85 5.72 -1.94 -5.63
N PHE A 86 4.60 -1.25 -5.49
CA PHE A 86 4.52 0.23 -5.60
C PHE A 86 3.72 0.88 -4.46
N TYR A 87 3.17 0.09 -3.55
CA TYR A 87 2.41 0.60 -2.40
C TYR A 87 2.86 -0.12 -1.12
N GLN A 88 3.32 0.62 -0.12
CA GLN A 88 3.84 0.04 1.12
C GLN A 88 2.72 -0.62 1.92
N LEU A 89 2.72 -1.94 1.92
CA LEU A 89 1.82 -2.78 2.70
C LEU A 89 2.62 -3.67 3.65
N ASN A 90 2.17 -3.77 4.89
CA ASN A 90 2.63 -4.79 5.80
C ASN A 90 1.80 -6.06 5.65
N SER A 91 2.34 -7.17 6.10
CA SER A 91 1.63 -8.45 6.09
C SER A 91 0.35 -8.38 6.93
N ILE A 92 -0.74 -8.94 6.41
CA ILE A 92 -1.99 -9.09 7.12
C ILE A 92 -1.97 -10.40 7.91
N TYR A 93 -2.03 -10.30 9.21
CA TYR A 93 -2.01 -11.44 10.12
C TYR A 93 -3.39 -11.77 10.66
N TYR A 94 -3.59 -13.05 10.95
CA TYR A 94 -4.79 -13.59 11.58
C TYR A 94 -4.40 -14.39 12.84
N ASP A 95 -5.28 -14.45 13.80
CA ASP A 95 -5.11 -15.36 14.92
C ASP A 95 -5.15 -16.82 14.44
N LEU A 96 -4.61 -17.73 15.27
CA LEU A 96 -4.61 -19.16 14.97
C LEU A 96 -6.04 -19.64 14.71
N ASP A 97 -6.24 -20.32 13.59
CA ASP A 97 -7.53 -20.88 13.15
C ASP A 97 -8.68 -19.87 13.00
N LYS A 98 -8.40 -18.57 13.00
CA LYS A 98 -9.39 -17.50 12.83
C LYS A 98 -9.27 -16.80 11.48
N ALA A 99 -10.39 -16.17 11.10
CA ALA A 99 -10.50 -15.32 9.93
C ALA A 99 -10.98 -13.89 10.29
N ASP A 100 -11.14 -13.58 11.57
CA ASP A 100 -11.53 -12.24 12.03
C ASP A 100 -10.40 -11.24 11.76
N ILE A 101 -10.78 -10.03 11.36
CA ILE A 101 -9.82 -8.97 11.07
C ILE A 101 -9.31 -8.39 12.40
N ARG A 102 -8.02 -8.51 12.63
CA ARG A 102 -7.31 -7.92 13.77
C ARG A 102 -7.16 -6.41 13.59
N PRO A 103 -6.97 -5.63 14.68
CA PRO A 103 -6.76 -4.18 14.58
C PRO A 103 -5.57 -3.77 13.71
N ASP A 104 -4.45 -4.52 13.76
CA ASP A 104 -3.27 -4.30 12.91
C ASP A 104 -3.57 -4.58 11.43
N ALA A 105 -4.28 -5.67 11.15
CA ALA A 105 -4.75 -5.99 9.80
C ALA A 105 -5.71 -4.93 9.26
N ALA A 106 -6.57 -4.36 10.09
CA ALA A 106 -7.51 -3.31 9.72
C ALA A 106 -6.80 -2.07 9.17
N VAL A 107 -5.67 -1.67 9.78
CA VAL A 107 -4.85 -0.53 9.31
C VAL A 107 -4.32 -0.79 7.89
N GLU A 108 -3.87 -2.00 7.60
CA GLU A 108 -3.36 -2.35 6.26
C GLU A 108 -4.50 -2.44 5.23
N LEU A 109 -5.66 -2.98 5.62
CA LEU A 109 -6.84 -3.01 4.76
C LEU A 109 -7.40 -1.61 4.46
N ASP A 110 -7.29 -0.65 5.38
CA ASP A 110 -7.66 0.74 5.14
C ASP A 110 -6.76 1.39 4.09
N LYS A 111 -5.48 1.00 4.00
CA LYS A 111 -4.60 1.43 2.89
C LYS A 111 -5.10 0.91 1.53
N ILE A 112 -5.61 -0.33 1.48
CA ILE A 112 -6.20 -0.89 0.26
C ILE A 112 -7.48 -0.16 -0.12
N VAL A 113 -8.32 0.20 0.85
CA VAL A 113 -9.51 1.03 0.61
C VAL A 113 -9.11 2.35 -0.03
N ASN A 114 -8.13 3.07 0.55
CA ASN A 114 -7.63 4.32 0.00
C ASN A 114 -7.04 4.14 -1.42
N PHE A 115 -6.27 3.06 -1.63
CA PHE A 115 -5.72 2.74 -2.94
C PHE A 115 -6.82 2.56 -3.99
N LEU A 116 -7.86 1.78 -3.69
CA LEU A 116 -8.98 1.54 -4.60
C LEU A 116 -9.84 2.79 -4.83
N GLN A 117 -9.98 3.65 -3.84
CA GLN A 117 -10.66 4.96 -3.98
C GLN A 117 -9.88 5.91 -4.86
N ASP A 118 -8.55 5.96 -4.70
CA ASP A 118 -7.66 6.81 -5.51
C ASP A 118 -7.50 6.31 -6.95
N ASN A 119 -7.78 5.01 -7.22
CA ASN A 119 -7.57 4.36 -8.51
C ASN A 119 -8.84 3.66 -9.02
N PRO A 120 -9.87 4.41 -9.44
CA PRO A 120 -11.16 3.85 -9.83
C PRO A 120 -11.10 2.87 -11.02
N GLN A 121 -10.04 2.91 -11.81
CA GLN A 121 -9.81 2.03 -12.95
C GLN A 121 -9.17 0.67 -12.59
N VAL A 122 -8.68 0.50 -11.35
CA VAL A 122 -7.98 -0.73 -10.92
C VAL A 122 -8.93 -1.67 -10.21
N ASN A 123 -8.92 -2.94 -10.57
CA ASN A 123 -9.58 -4.03 -9.85
C ASN A 123 -8.53 -4.94 -9.22
N LEU A 124 -8.86 -5.57 -8.09
CA LEU A 124 -7.94 -6.43 -7.35
C LEU A 124 -8.53 -7.84 -7.13
N GLU A 125 -7.66 -8.83 -7.12
CA GLU A 125 -7.88 -10.10 -6.45
C GLU A 125 -7.15 -10.05 -5.10
N LEU A 126 -7.85 -10.38 -4.00
CA LEU A 126 -7.27 -10.60 -2.69
C LEU A 126 -7.01 -12.09 -2.53
N GLY A 127 -5.76 -12.49 -2.66
CA GLY A 127 -5.28 -13.85 -2.48
C GLY A 127 -4.84 -14.10 -1.03
N ALA A 128 -5.34 -15.16 -0.40
CA ALA A 128 -4.89 -15.57 0.93
C ALA A 128 -4.27 -16.97 0.89
N HIS A 129 -3.15 -17.14 1.59
CA HIS A 129 -2.34 -18.35 1.59
C HIS A 129 -2.15 -18.88 3.01
N THR A 130 -1.88 -20.18 3.13
CA THR A 130 -1.48 -20.84 4.37
C THR A 130 -0.09 -21.45 4.22
N ASP A 131 0.47 -21.90 5.35
CA ASP A 131 1.54 -22.90 5.32
C ASP A 131 0.97 -24.30 5.08
N SER A 132 1.83 -25.32 5.00
CA SER A 132 1.48 -26.70 4.67
C SER A 132 1.16 -27.58 5.88
N ARG A 133 1.13 -27.08 7.12
CA ARG A 133 1.06 -27.88 8.35
C ARG A 133 -0.30 -28.51 8.68
N ALA A 134 -1.33 -28.24 7.89
CA ALA A 134 -2.64 -28.86 8.02
C ALA A 134 -3.01 -29.60 6.72
N THR A 135 -4.20 -30.20 6.66
CA THR A 135 -4.61 -30.83 5.41
C THR A 135 -4.92 -29.78 4.33
N ALA A 136 -4.63 -30.10 3.07
CA ALA A 136 -4.87 -29.20 1.92
C ALA A 136 -6.34 -28.71 1.89
N ILE A 137 -7.30 -29.59 2.19
CA ILE A 137 -8.74 -29.23 2.24
C ILE A 137 -9.01 -28.21 3.34
N TYR A 138 -8.40 -28.39 4.51
CA TYR A 138 -8.53 -27.45 5.62
C TYR A 138 -7.90 -26.09 5.26
N ASN A 139 -6.68 -26.10 4.76
CA ASN A 139 -5.93 -24.92 4.35
C ASN A 139 -6.66 -24.12 3.26
N GLN A 140 -7.26 -24.81 2.28
CA GLN A 140 -8.08 -24.19 1.26
C GLN A 140 -9.31 -23.46 1.86
N LYS A 141 -10.03 -24.11 2.78
CA LYS A 141 -11.19 -23.51 3.44
C LYS A 141 -10.80 -22.33 4.35
N LEU A 142 -9.70 -22.47 5.10
CA LEU A 142 -9.22 -21.41 6.00
C LEU A 142 -8.80 -20.16 5.23
N SER A 143 -8.00 -20.33 4.17
CA SER A 143 -7.58 -19.22 3.33
C SER A 143 -8.75 -18.53 2.64
N GLN A 144 -9.73 -19.29 2.14
CA GLN A 144 -10.93 -18.72 1.52
C GLN A 144 -11.73 -17.88 2.54
N ARG A 145 -11.95 -18.36 3.77
CA ARG A 145 -12.64 -17.58 4.82
C ARG A 145 -11.88 -16.30 5.16
N ARG A 146 -10.53 -16.33 5.19
CA ARG A 146 -9.70 -15.15 5.44
C ARG A 146 -9.83 -14.13 4.34
N ALA A 147 -9.74 -14.56 3.08
CA ALA A 147 -9.94 -13.69 1.92
C ALA A 147 -11.33 -13.03 1.92
N GLU A 148 -12.37 -13.81 2.21
CA GLU A 148 -13.75 -13.31 2.29
C GLU A 148 -13.94 -12.28 3.42
N SER A 149 -13.34 -12.52 4.60
CA SER A 149 -13.40 -11.58 5.72
C SER A 149 -12.70 -10.25 5.39
N ALA A 150 -11.53 -10.30 4.76
CA ALA A 150 -10.80 -9.10 4.35
C ALA A 150 -11.55 -8.33 3.25
N VAL A 151 -12.09 -9.01 2.24
CA VAL A 151 -12.91 -8.37 1.21
C VAL A 151 -14.18 -7.76 1.83
N LYS A 152 -14.87 -8.47 2.73
CA LYS A 152 -16.04 -7.94 3.44
C LYS A 152 -15.73 -6.65 4.18
N TYR A 153 -14.57 -6.58 4.85
CA TYR A 153 -14.09 -5.37 5.52
C TYR A 153 -13.93 -4.19 4.54
N ILE A 154 -13.34 -4.44 3.37
CA ILE A 154 -13.13 -3.43 2.33
C ILE A 154 -14.46 -2.96 1.73
N LEU A 155 -15.40 -3.89 1.46
CA LEU A 155 -16.73 -3.54 0.94
C LEU A 155 -17.54 -2.68 1.91
N GLN A 156 -17.43 -2.94 3.23
CA GLN A 156 -18.09 -2.12 4.27
C GLN A 156 -17.60 -0.67 4.30
N ARG A 157 -16.46 -0.37 3.67
CA ARG A 157 -15.89 0.98 3.52
C ARG A 157 -16.18 1.65 2.19
N GLY A 158 -17.17 1.14 1.46
CA GLY A 158 -17.71 1.77 0.26
C GLY A 158 -17.04 1.38 -1.06
N ILE A 159 -16.15 0.37 -1.04
CA ILE A 159 -15.63 -0.20 -2.30
C ILE A 159 -16.68 -1.11 -2.92
N SER A 160 -16.92 -0.98 -4.24
CA SER A 160 -17.87 -1.82 -4.97
C SER A 160 -17.39 -3.28 -5.09
N LYS A 161 -18.33 -4.23 -5.05
CA LYS A 161 -18.07 -5.68 -5.06
C LYS A 161 -17.34 -6.16 -6.33
N ASP A 162 -17.55 -5.50 -7.45
CA ASP A 162 -16.89 -5.79 -8.73
C ASP A 162 -15.44 -5.35 -8.78
N ARG A 163 -15.01 -4.52 -7.82
CA ARG A 163 -13.66 -3.98 -7.75
C ARG A 163 -12.66 -4.88 -7.02
N ILE A 164 -13.13 -5.83 -6.21
CA ILE A 164 -12.26 -6.72 -5.45
C ILE A 164 -12.89 -8.11 -5.27
N LYS A 165 -12.10 -9.15 -5.53
CA LYS A 165 -12.53 -10.55 -5.44
C LYS A 165 -11.70 -11.31 -4.41
N PRO A 166 -12.32 -12.08 -3.49
CA PRO A 166 -11.60 -12.94 -2.54
C PRO A 166 -11.21 -14.26 -3.20
N LYS A 167 -10.00 -14.74 -2.93
CA LYS A 167 -9.55 -16.06 -3.36
C LYS A 167 -8.62 -16.70 -2.33
N GLY A 168 -9.02 -17.86 -1.82
CA GLY A 168 -8.17 -18.70 -0.99
C GLY A 168 -7.33 -19.62 -1.86
N TYR A 169 -6.05 -19.67 -1.61
CA TYR A 169 -5.10 -20.54 -2.30
C TYR A 169 -4.65 -21.73 -1.44
N GLY A 170 -4.97 -21.71 -0.13
CA GLY A 170 -4.45 -22.72 0.79
C GLY A 170 -2.92 -22.75 0.75
N GLU A 171 -2.38 -23.95 0.69
CA GLU A 171 -0.95 -24.23 0.58
C GLU A 171 -0.48 -24.46 -0.87
N SER A 172 -1.35 -24.27 -1.87
CA SER A 172 -1.06 -24.59 -3.27
C SER A 172 0.03 -23.72 -3.92
N GLN A 173 0.36 -22.59 -3.29
CA GLN A 173 1.33 -21.61 -3.79
C GLN A 173 2.31 -21.20 -2.68
N LEU A 174 3.11 -22.16 -2.22
CA LEU A 174 4.20 -21.90 -1.28
C LEU A 174 5.29 -21.06 -1.98
N ILE A 175 5.92 -20.14 -1.22
CA ILE A 175 7.01 -19.30 -1.74
C ILE A 175 8.40 -19.82 -1.36
N ASN A 176 8.45 -20.93 -0.61
CA ASN A 176 9.67 -21.62 -0.20
C ASN A 176 9.45 -23.15 -0.22
N GLU A 177 10.46 -23.90 0.15
CA GLU A 177 10.46 -25.36 0.11
C GLU A 177 9.63 -26.06 1.20
N CYS A 178 8.91 -25.32 2.06
CA CYS A 178 8.19 -25.85 3.22
C CYS A 178 6.88 -26.59 2.86
N ALA A 179 6.97 -27.56 1.95
CA ALA A 179 5.86 -28.45 1.62
C ALA A 179 5.61 -29.49 2.74
N ASP A 180 4.57 -30.30 2.58
CA ASP A 180 4.24 -31.39 3.52
C ASP A 180 5.43 -32.31 3.75
N GLY A 181 5.72 -32.58 5.03
CA GLY A 181 6.81 -33.47 5.44
C GLY A 181 8.19 -32.84 5.44
N VAL A 182 8.35 -31.60 4.99
CA VAL A 182 9.60 -30.85 5.08
C VAL A 182 9.71 -30.16 6.44
N ASN A 183 10.84 -30.35 7.11
CA ASN A 183 11.11 -29.70 8.39
C ASN A 183 11.61 -28.29 8.17
N CYS A 184 10.77 -27.30 8.48
CA CYS A 184 11.06 -25.87 8.31
C CYS A 184 10.96 -25.11 9.63
N SER A 185 11.62 -23.94 9.68
CA SER A 185 11.47 -23.02 10.81
C SER A 185 10.11 -22.32 10.80
N GLU A 186 9.71 -21.76 11.95
CA GLU A 186 8.45 -21.00 12.07
C GLU A 186 8.46 -19.76 11.15
N GLU A 187 9.61 -19.14 10.97
CA GLU A 187 9.78 -17.99 10.10
C GLU A 187 9.50 -18.36 8.63
N MET A 188 9.95 -19.52 8.16
CA MET A 188 9.68 -20.02 6.81
C MET A 188 8.20 -20.35 6.63
N HIS A 189 7.55 -20.95 7.63
CA HIS A 189 6.10 -21.15 7.63
C HIS A 189 5.35 -19.82 7.63
N GLN A 190 5.83 -18.83 8.41
CA GLN A 190 5.23 -17.50 8.44
C GLN A 190 5.27 -16.80 7.10
N GLN A 191 6.31 -16.96 6.30
CA GLN A 191 6.39 -16.40 4.94
C GLN A 191 5.28 -16.92 4.03
N ASN A 192 4.90 -18.19 4.18
CA ASN A 192 3.81 -18.79 3.40
C ASN A 192 2.42 -18.31 3.84
N ARG A 193 2.24 -17.94 5.12
CA ARG A 193 0.97 -17.39 5.64
C ARG A 193 0.85 -15.90 5.29
N ARG A 194 0.53 -15.61 4.06
CA ARG A 194 0.50 -14.26 3.50
C ARG A 194 -0.83 -13.92 2.83
N THR A 195 -1.02 -12.64 2.61
CA THR A 195 -2.11 -12.09 1.80
C THR A 195 -1.49 -11.24 0.70
N GLU A 196 -1.96 -11.42 -0.51
CA GLU A 196 -1.52 -10.72 -1.72
C GLU A 196 -2.68 -9.92 -2.32
N PHE A 197 -2.38 -8.81 -2.99
CA PHE A 197 -3.34 -8.00 -3.71
C PHE A 197 -2.87 -7.83 -5.15
N VAL A 198 -3.47 -8.56 -6.06
CA VAL A 198 -3.05 -8.65 -7.46
C VAL A 198 -4.01 -7.87 -8.35
N ILE A 199 -3.49 -7.05 -9.26
CA ILE A 199 -4.27 -6.30 -10.26
C ILE A 199 -4.89 -7.27 -11.26
N THR A 200 -6.21 -7.11 -11.54
CA THR A 200 -7.00 -7.99 -12.44
C THR A 200 -7.73 -7.24 -13.52
#